data_529d1bc61bc0c5bbbc4e5559b3d8c162
#
_entry.id   529d1bc61bc0c5bbbc4e5559b3d8c162
#
_cell.length_a   1.000
_cell.length_b   1.000
_cell.length_c   1.000
_cell.angle_alpha   90.00
_cell.angle_beta   90.00
_cell.angle_gamma   90.00
#
_symmetry.space_group_name_H-M   'P 1'
#
loop_
_entity.id
_entity.type
_entity.pdbx_description
1 polymer ?
#
loop_
_entity_poly.entity_id
_entity_poly.type
_entity_poly.pdbx_seq_one_letter_code
_entity_poly.pdbx_strand_id
1 'polypeptide(L)'
;MIDVINLQKSFGDKEILKGINVTINKGDIVAVLGPSGSGKSTFLRCLNCMEDPTGGSIIFNGVDIADMKVDINQHRRHLGMVFQHFNLYNNKTVLQNVMMAPAYLRCKDIDKAKKKNRMIKFKNMFRGSDKKEELIPITETKEQIKKEVKEQAMALLKRIGLEDKADVYPSTLSGGQKQRVAI
;
A
#
# COMPACT_ATOMS: atom_id res chain seq x y z
N MET A 1 13.94 6.15 2.88
CA MET A 1 14.94 5.40 3.67
C MET A 1 14.20 4.42 4.56
N ILE A 2 14.71 3.19 4.65
CA ILE A 2 14.21 2.15 5.56
C ILE A 2 15.40 1.69 6.39
N ASP A 3 15.28 1.79 7.71
CA ASP A 3 16.26 1.25 8.65
C ASP A 3 15.66 0.08 9.39
N VAL A 4 16.27 -1.08 9.25
CA VAL A 4 15.91 -2.32 9.94
C VAL A 4 16.90 -2.54 11.07
N ILE A 5 16.39 -2.64 12.29
CA ILE A 5 17.22 -2.72 13.50
C ILE A 5 16.85 -3.97 14.28
N ASN A 6 17.79 -4.90 14.39
CA ASN A 6 17.65 -6.14 15.14
C ASN A 6 16.35 -6.90 14.83
N LEU A 7 15.96 -6.96 13.53
CA LEU A 7 14.69 -7.54 13.12
C LEU A 7 14.65 -9.04 13.42
N GLN A 8 13.67 -9.46 14.19
CA GLN A 8 13.45 -10.85 14.57
C GLN A 8 12.06 -11.31 14.13
N LYS A 9 11.98 -12.57 13.70
CA LYS A 9 10.69 -13.21 13.39
C LYS A 9 10.76 -14.69 13.72
N SER A 10 9.83 -15.12 14.56
CA SER A 10 9.60 -16.53 14.90
C SER A 10 8.20 -16.96 14.50
N PHE A 11 8.01 -18.23 14.19
CA PHE A 11 6.75 -18.92 14.02
C PHE A 11 6.70 -20.08 15.00
N GLY A 12 5.94 -19.93 16.09
CA GLY A 12 6.04 -20.82 17.25
C GLY A 12 7.47 -20.81 17.78
N ASP A 13 8.03 -21.99 17.98
CA ASP A 13 9.40 -22.15 18.51
C ASP A 13 10.49 -22.00 17.44
N LYS A 14 10.12 -21.85 16.17
CA LYS A 14 11.08 -21.74 15.08
C LYS A 14 11.43 -20.30 14.76
N GLU A 15 12.65 -19.90 15.13
CA GLU A 15 13.21 -18.60 14.77
C GLU A 15 13.68 -18.59 13.31
N ILE A 16 13.13 -17.65 12.50
CA ILE A 16 13.42 -17.51 11.07
C ILE A 16 14.34 -16.33 10.82
N LEU A 17 14.05 -15.16 11.41
CA LEU A 17 14.91 -13.99 11.35
C LEU A 17 15.54 -13.76 12.71
N LYS A 18 16.87 -13.67 12.73
CA LYS A 18 17.70 -13.74 13.94
C LYS A 18 18.45 -12.45 14.20
N GLY A 19 17.75 -11.31 14.17
CA GLY A 19 18.36 -10.00 14.44
C GLY A 19 19.02 -9.38 13.22
N ILE A 20 18.26 -9.19 12.14
CA ILE A 20 18.76 -8.57 10.91
C ILE A 20 18.89 -7.06 11.10
N ASN A 21 20.03 -6.52 10.68
CA ASN A 21 20.29 -5.09 10.63
C ASN A 21 20.65 -4.69 9.20
N VAL A 22 19.91 -3.75 8.63
CA VAL A 22 20.19 -3.21 7.29
C VAL A 22 19.56 -1.84 7.10
N THR A 23 20.27 -0.94 6.45
CA THR A 23 19.76 0.36 6.00
C THR A 23 19.61 0.33 4.48
N ILE A 24 18.42 0.73 4.00
CA ILE A 24 18.11 0.85 2.56
C ILE A 24 17.82 2.32 2.27
N ASN A 25 18.66 2.93 1.47
CA ASN A 25 18.55 4.34 1.10
C ASN A 25 17.66 4.52 -0.15
N LYS A 26 17.28 5.76 -0.40
CA LYS A 26 16.56 6.12 -1.63
C LYS A 26 17.46 5.87 -2.85
N GLY A 27 16.97 5.06 -3.79
CA GLY A 27 17.68 4.71 -5.02
C GLY A 27 18.47 3.40 -4.93
N ASP A 28 18.60 2.80 -3.74
CA ASP A 28 19.27 1.50 -3.60
C ASP A 28 18.48 0.38 -4.31
N ILE A 29 19.24 -0.53 -4.91
CA ILE A 29 18.73 -1.82 -5.43
C ILE A 29 19.38 -2.90 -4.58
N VAL A 30 18.57 -3.56 -3.76
CA VAL A 30 19.03 -4.59 -2.82
C VAL A 30 18.61 -5.97 -3.29
N ALA A 31 19.56 -6.88 -3.46
CA ALA A 31 19.30 -8.29 -3.73
C ALA A 31 19.43 -9.12 -2.45
N VAL A 32 18.38 -9.89 -2.12
CA VAL A 32 18.37 -10.80 -0.97
C VAL A 32 18.64 -12.22 -1.46
N LEU A 33 19.83 -12.75 -1.17
CA LEU A 33 20.30 -14.07 -1.62
C LEU A 33 20.30 -15.08 -0.47
N GLY A 34 20.14 -16.35 -0.80
CA GLY A 34 20.17 -17.45 0.17
C GLY A 34 19.40 -18.69 -0.31
N PRO A 35 19.56 -19.84 0.33
CA PRO A 35 18.88 -21.08 -0.02
C PRO A 35 17.35 -20.98 0.20
N SER A 36 16.60 -21.96 -0.37
CA SER A 36 15.17 -22.05 -0.10
C SER A 36 14.92 -22.25 1.41
N GLY A 37 13.90 -21.56 1.95
CA GLY A 37 13.57 -21.63 3.38
C GLY A 37 14.44 -20.78 4.30
N SER A 38 15.41 -19.98 3.79
CA SER A 38 16.27 -19.12 4.61
C SER A 38 15.61 -17.84 5.14
N GLY A 39 14.30 -17.65 4.95
CA GLY A 39 13.58 -16.50 5.48
C GLY A 39 13.50 -15.27 4.57
N LYS A 40 14.00 -15.32 3.31
CA LYS A 40 13.97 -14.17 2.37
C LYS A 40 12.58 -13.58 2.19
N SER A 41 11.58 -14.41 1.91
CA SER A 41 10.20 -13.95 1.75
C SER A 41 9.60 -13.45 3.06
N THR A 42 9.99 -14.04 4.19
CA THR A 42 9.60 -13.58 5.53
C THR A 42 10.16 -12.19 5.80
N PHE A 43 11.45 -11.97 5.48
CA PHE A 43 12.08 -10.66 5.59
C PHE A 43 11.34 -9.60 4.78
N LEU A 44 11.08 -9.85 3.48
CA LEU A 44 10.35 -8.92 2.61
C LEU A 44 8.93 -8.64 3.13
N ARG A 45 8.23 -9.65 3.66
CA ARG A 45 6.89 -9.47 4.26
C ARG A 45 6.93 -8.69 5.55
N CYS A 46 7.99 -8.82 6.37
CA CYS A 46 8.19 -8.00 7.55
C CYS A 46 8.42 -6.54 7.18
N LEU A 47 9.20 -6.23 6.12
CA LEU A 47 9.43 -4.84 5.67
C LEU A 47 8.13 -4.10 5.31
N ASN A 48 7.11 -4.82 4.86
CA ASN A 48 5.78 -4.26 4.58
C ASN A 48 4.77 -4.54 5.70
N CYS A 49 5.22 -5.06 6.84
CA CYS A 49 4.38 -5.50 7.97
C CYS A 49 3.18 -6.36 7.54
N MET A 50 3.35 -7.18 6.48
CA MET A 50 2.41 -8.26 6.14
C MET A 50 2.58 -9.45 7.09
N GLU A 51 3.78 -9.58 7.64
CA GLU A 51 4.14 -10.43 8.76
C GLU A 51 4.66 -9.52 9.87
N ASP A 52 4.00 -9.49 11.00
CA ASP A 52 4.44 -8.68 12.13
C ASP A 52 5.74 -9.26 12.70
N PRO A 53 6.79 -8.45 12.87
CA PRO A 53 8.01 -8.88 13.56
C PRO A 53 7.71 -9.39 14.98
N THR A 54 8.52 -10.32 15.48
CA THR A 54 8.47 -10.73 16.89
C THR A 54 9.41 -9.89 17.76
N GLY A 55 10.32 -9.14 17.13
CA GLY A 55 11.25 -8.23 17.81
C GLY A 55 11.98 -7.35 16.80
N GLY A 56 12.64 -6.32 17.32
CA GLY A 56 13.33 -5.31 16.53
C GLY A 56 12.40 -4.22 16.03
N SER A 57 12.95 -3.33 15.18
CA SER A 57 12.25 -2.16 14.64
C SER A 57 12.45 -2.03 13.13
N ILE A 58 11.46 -1.44 12.46
CA ILE A 58 11.52 -1.08 11.04
C ILE A 58 11.17 0.39 10.90
N ILE A 59 12.19 1.23 10.77
CA ILE A 59 12.00 2.68 10.67
C ILE A 59 11.81 3.05 9.21
N PHE A 60 10.60 3.46 8.84
CA PHE A 60 10.26 3.96 7.52
C PHE A 60 9.96 5.46 7.57
N ASN A 61 10.80 6.26 6.91
CA ASN A 61 10.70 7.73 6.94
C ASN A 61 10.60 8.31 8.36
N GLY A 62 11.39 7.78 9.30
CA GLY A 62 11.44 8.25 10.68
C GLY A 62 10.36 7.69 11.61
N VAL A 63 9.51 6.80 11.13
CA VAL A 63 8.44 6.16 11.93
C VAL A 63 8.72 4.67 12.04
N ASP A 64 8.69 4.12 13.25
CA ASP A 64 8.75 2.67 13.45
C ASP A 64 7.42 2.03 13.06
N ILE A 65 7.40 1.43 11.88
CA ILE A 65 6.19 0.78 11.33
C ILE A 65 5.92 -0.60 11.95
N ALA A 66 6.84 -1.13 12.73
CA ALA A 66 6.66 -2.36 13.51
C ALA A 66 5.92 -2.10 14.85
N ASP A 67 5.80 -0.84 15.30
CA ASP A 67 5.02 -0.50 16.48
C ASP A 67 3.52 -0.67 16.19
N MET A 68 2.85 -1.55 16.95
CA MET A 68 1.41 -1.82 16.83
C MET A 68 0.51 -0.59 17.04
N LYS A 69 1.04 0.50 17.62
CA LYS A 69 0.31 1.77 17.78
C LYS A 69 0.23 2.58 16.49
N VAL A 70 1.06 2.26 15.51
CA VAL A 70 1.13 2.96 14.21
C VAL A 70 0.05 2.42 13.27
N ASP A 71 -0.71 3.31 12.61
CA ASP A 71 -1.63 2.91 11.52
C ASP A 71 -0.80 2.54 10.28
N ILE A 72 -0.40 1.28 10.22
CA ILE A 72 0.41 0.74 9.11
C ILE A 72 -0.24 0.96 7.73
N ASN A 73 -1.56 1.10 7.65
CA ASN A 73 -2.23 1.32 6.37
C ASN A 73 -1.87 2.67 5.74
N GLN A 74 -1.45 3.66 6.54
CA GLN A 74 -0.95 4.93 6.01
C GLN A 74 0.42 4.73 5.34
N HIS A 75 1.28 3.92 5.94
CA HIS A 75 2.64 3.65 5.44
C HIS A 75 2.63 2.70 4.23
N ARG A 76 1.76 1.68 4.22
CA ARG A 76 1.60 0.75 3.08
C ARG A 76 1.19 1.43 1.78
N ARG A 77 0.63 2.63 1.82
CA ARG A 77 0.35 3.43 0.61
C ARG A 77 1.62 3.80 -0.16
N HIS A 78 2.76 3.81 0.53
CA HIS A 78 4.08 4.16 -0.01
C HIS A 78 4.99 2.95 -0.22
N LEU A 79 4.50 1.74 0.06
CA LEU A 79 5.23 0.48 -0.03
C LEU A 79 4.52 -0.44 -1.02
N GLY A 80 5.08 -0.61 -2.21
CA GLY A 80 4.61 -1.60 -3.18
C GLY A 80 5.24 -2.97 -2.93
N MET A 81 4.48 -4.03 -3.20
CA MET A 81 4.98 -5.40 -3.18
C MET A 81 4.46 -6.18 -4.38
N VAL A 82 5.37 -6.77 -5.15
CA VAL A 82 5.04 -7.67 -6.26
C VAL A 82 5.20 -9.10 -5.80
N PHE A 83 4.14 -9.88 -5.90
CA PHE A 83 4.11 -11.28 -5.46
C PHE A 83 4.45 -12.23 -6.60
N GLN A 84 4.98 -13.40 -6.25
CA GLN A 84 5.27 -14.47 -7.20
C GLN A 84 4.03 -14.98 -7.93
N HIS A 85 2.86 -14.95 -7.30
CA HIS A 85 1.58 -15.43 -7.85
C HIS A 85 0.67 -14.29 -8.37
N PHE A 86 1.22 -13.18 -8.84
CA PHE A 86 0.53 -12.02 -9.44
C PHE A 86 -0.55 -11.38 -8.57
N ASN A 87 -1.33 -12.14 -7.80
CA ASN A 87 -2.41 -11.72 -6.89
C ASN A 87 -3.47 -10.81 -7.52
N LEU A 88 -3.79 -11.06 -8.79
CA LEU A 88 -4.86 -10.36 -9.48
C LEU A 88 -6.23 -10.92 -9.07
N TYR A 89 -7.21 -10.05 -8.93
CA TYR A 89 -8.60 -10.42 -8.66
C TYR A 89 -9.24 -11.02 -9.92
N ASN A 90 -9.49 -12.32 -9.92
CA ASN A 90 -10.02 -13.05 -11.07
C ASN A 90 -11.44 -12.63 -11.46
N ASN A 91 -12.21 -12.07 -10.55
CA ASN A 91 -13.57 -11.57 -10.76
C ASN A 91 -13.62 -10.10 -11.19
N LYS A 92 -12.48 -9.51 -11.53
CA LYS A 92 -12.36 -8.13 -12.02
C LYS A 92 -11.57 -8.11 -13.32
N THR A 93 -11.90 -7.17 -14.20
CA THR A 93 -11.12 -6.96 -15.44
C THR A 93 -9.72 -6.45 -15.11
N VAL A 94 -8.83 -6.46 -16.09
CA VAL A 94 -7.47 -5.92 -15.97
C VAL A 94 -7.51 -4.46 -15.51
N LEU A 95 -8.32 -3.64 -16.18
CA LEU A 95 -8.50 -2.23 -15.83
C LEU A 95 -9.02 -2.07 -14.38
N GLN A 96 -10.00 -2.87 -14.00
CA GLN A 96 -10.54 -2.83 -12.64
C GLN A 96 -9.52 -3.23 -11.58
N ASN A 97 -8.62 -4.18 -11.87
CA ASN A 97 -7.52 -4.55 -10.99
C ASN A 97 -6.58 -3.36 -10.75
N VAL A 98 -6.16 -2.68 -11.82
CA VAL A 98 -5.27 -1.51 -11.71
C VAL A 98 -5.94 -0.34 -11.00
N MET A 99 -7.22 -0.09 -11.26
CA MET A 99 -7.97 1.03 -10.67
C MET A 99 -8.30 0.85 -9.19
N MET A 100 -8.39 -0.40 -8.71
CA MET A 100 -9.06 -0.70 -7.44
C MET A 100 -8.44 0.01 -6.24
N ALA A 101 -7.13 -0.12 -6.05
CA ALA A 101 -6.45 0.46 -4.90
C ALA A 101 -6.48 2.01 -4.92
N PRO A 102 -6.07 2.70 -6.00
CA PRO A 102 -6.07 4.16 -6.03
C PRO A 102 -7.48 4.75 -5.92
N ALA A 103 -8.48 4.15 -6.58
CA ALA A 103 -9.85 4.62 -6.48
C ALA A 103 -10.41 4.45 -5.05
N TYR A 104 -10.18 3.28 -4.43
CA TYR A 104 -10.62 3.00 -3.07
C TYR A 104 -9.99 3.96 -2.05
N LEU A 105 -8.67 4.16 -2.13
CA LEU A 105 -7.95 5.00 -1.17
C LEU A 105 -8.39 6.45 -1.26
N ARG A 106 -8.44 7.04 -2.47
CA ARG A 106 -8.89 8.43 -2.66
C ARG A 106 -10.35 8.62 -2.23
N CYS A 107 -11.25 7.68 -2.58
CA CYS A 107 -12.65 7.75 -2.13
C CYS A 107 -12.77 7.66 -0.60
N LYS A 108 -11.97 6.79 0.05
CA LYS A 108 -11.94 6.65 1.50
C LYS A 108 -11.44 7.92 2.20
N ASP A 109 -10.48 8.63 1.59
CA ASP A 109 -9.98 9.90 2.14
C ASP A 109 -11.07 10.99 2.10
N ILE A 110 -11.86 11.07 1.02
CA ILE A 110 -13.04 11.94 0.98
C ILE A 110 -14.05 11.58 2.08
N ASP A 111 -14.34 10.30 2.26
CA ASP A 111 -15.29 9.87 3.30
C ASP A 111 -14.79 10.21 4.70
N LYS A 112 -13.48 10.05 4.96
CA LYS A 112 -12.86 10.50 6.22
C LYS A 112 -12.97 12.02 6.41
N ALA A 113 -12.68 12.81 5.36
CA ALA A 113 -12.79 14.25 5.39
C ALA A 113 -14.24 14.71 5.65
N LYS A 114 -15.22 14.11 4.96
CA LYS A 114 -16.66 14.38 5.19
C LYS A 114 -17.07 14.07 6.63
N LYS A 115 -16.64 12.92 7.17
CA LYS A 115 -16.92 12.55 8.57
C LYS A 115 -16.32 13.55 9.55
N LYS A 116 -15.05 13.94 9.34
CA LYS A 116 -14.37 14.93 10.18
C LYS A 116 -15.05 16.30 10.09
N ASN A 117 -15.42 16.76 8.90
CA ASN A 117 -16.14 18.00 8.69
C ASN A 117 -17.50 18.03 9.41
N ARG A 118 -18.22 16.88 9.45
CA ARG A 118 -19.47 16.78 10.22
C ARG A 118 -19.21 16.98 11.71
N MET A 119 -18.13 16.39 12.25
CA MET A 119 -17.75 16.57 13.65
C MET A 119 -17.31 18.01 13.94
N ILE A 120 -16.54 18.65 13.05
CA ILE A 120 -16.12 20.05 13.17
C ILE A 120 -17.35 20.96 13.18
N LYS A 121 -18.29 20.77 12.25
CA LYS A 121 -19.55 21.55 12.20
C LYS A 121 -20.32 21.42 13.51
N PHE A 122 -20.45 20.21 14.05
CA PHE A 122 -21.13 19.98 15.33
C PHE A 122 -20.43 20.68 16.49
N LYS A 123 -19.10 20.59 16.58
CA LYS A 123 -18.31 21.29 17.61
C LYS A 123 -18.42 22.82 17.47
N ASN A 124 -18.35 23.32 16.23
CA ASN A 124 -18.45 24.77 15.97
C ASN A 124 -19.82 25.38 16.31
N MET A 125 -20.87 24.54 16.40
CA MET A 125 -22.19 24.99 16.82
C MET A 125 -22.20 25.45 18.28
N PHE A 126 -21.31 24.93 19.12
CA PHE A 126 -21.20 25.25 20.55
C PHE A 126 -19.98 26.12 20.88
N ARG A 127 -19.23 26.60 19.88
CA ARG A 127 -18.03 27.45 20.06
C ARG A 127 -18.31 28.90 19.63
N GLY A 128 -17.73 29.86 20.36
CA GLY A 128 -17.70 31.26 19.93
C GLY A 128 -16.94 31.43 18.60
N SER A 129 -17.21 32.56 17.93
CA SER A 129 -16.67 32.85 16.57
C SER A 129 -15.16 32.70 16.46
N ASP A 130 -14.41 33.09 17.47
CA ASP A 130 -12.92 33.12 17.46
C ASP A 130 -12.26 31.76 17.71
N LYS A 131 -13.05 30.72 18.00
CA LYS A 131 -12.56 29.35 18.32
C LYS A 131 -13.07 28.29 17.35
N LYS A 132 -13.63 28.70 16.22
CA LYS A 132 -14.15 27.76 15.22
C LYS A 132 -12.99 27.08 14.46
N GLU A 133 -13.07 25.75 14.34
CA GLU A 133 -12.14 24.96 13.51
C GLU A 133 -12.53 25.11 12.04
N GLU A 134 -11.52 25.22 11.15
CA GLU A 134 -11.73 25.24 9.70
C GLU A 134 -12.15 23.85 9.18
N LEU A 135 -12.99 23.87 8.15
CA LEU A 135 -13.39 22.64 7.47
C LEU A 135 -12.28 22.18 6.53
N ILE A 136 -12.09 20.87 6.43
CA ILE A 136 -11.17 20.26 5.44
C ILE A 136 -11.77 20.51 4.05
N PRO A 137 -11.03 21.11 3.12
CA PRO A 137 -11.50 21.32 1.76
C PRO A 137 -11.69 19.97 1.06
N ILE A 138 -12.84 19.80 0.40
CA ILE A 138 -13.14 18.64 -0.43
C ILE A 138 -13.35 19.17 -1.84
N THR A 139 -12.31 19.03 -2.67
CA THR A 139 -12.27 19.61 -4.02
C THR A 139 -12.78 18.67 -5.10
N GLU A 140 -12.88 17.37 -4.79
CA GLU A 140 -13.21 16.34 -5.78
C GLU A 140 -14.44 15.53 -5.39
N THR A 141 -15.20 15.07 -6.37
CA THR A 141 -16.26 14.09 -6.19
C THR A 141 -15.72 12.66 -6.42
N LYS A 142 -16.44 11.66 -5.89
CA LYS A 142 -16.06 10.25 -6.14
C LYS A 142 -16.11 9.87 -7.63
N GLU A 143 -16.95 10.52 -8.41
CA GLU A 143 -17.08 10.30 -9.85
C GLU A 143 -15.87 10.87 -10.60
N GLN A 144 -15.45 12.08 -10.25
CA GLN A 144 -14.23 12.69 -10.79
C GLN A 144 -13.00 11.83 -10.49
N ILE A 145 -12.84 11.36 -9.24
CA ILE A 145 -11.76 10.45 -8.86
C ILE A 145 -11.75 9.19 -9.72
N LYS A 146 -12.91 8.53 -9.88
CA LYS A 146 -12.99 7.31 -10.69
C LYS A 146 -12.61 7.56 -12.14
N LYS A 147 -13.01 8.71 -12.70
CA LYS A 147 -12.67 9.10 -14.06
C LYS A 147 -11.17 9.30 -14.23
N GLU A 148 -10.56 10.10 -13.37
CA GLU A 148 -9.10 10.32 -13.37
C GLU A 148 -8.29 9.04 -13.17
N VAL A 149 -8.68 8.21 -12.20
CA VAL A 149 -8.01 6.94 -11.95
C VAL A 149 -8.13 6.00 -13.16
N LYS A 150 -9.27 6.03 -13.86
CA LYS A 150 -9.44 5.28 -15.12
C LYS A 150 -8.47 5.76 -16.21
N GLU A 151 -8.36 7.06 -16.40
CA GLU A 151 -7.45 7.65 -17.37
C GLU A 151 -5.98 7.30 -17.05
N GLN A 152 -5.57 7.41 -15.77
CA GLN A 152 -4.24 7.01 -15.30
C GLN A 152 -3.99 5.51 -15.50
N ALA A 153 -4.95 4.66 -15.17
CA ALA A 153 -4.84 3.21 -15.35
C ALA A 153 -4.72 2.82 -16.83
N MET A 154 -5.48 3.45 -17.73
CA MET A 154 -5.35 3.24 -19.16
C MET A 154 -3.99 3.68 -19.69
N ALA A 155 -3.45 4.81 -19.22
CA ALA A 155 -2.11 5.26 -19.59
C ALA A 155 -1.02 4.26 -19.12
N LEU A 156 -1.16 3.68 -17.93
CA LEU A 156 -0.26 2.63 -17.44
C LEU A 156 -0.36 1.36 -18.29
N LEU A 157 -1.58 0.90 -18.60
CA LEU A 157 -1.80 -0.27 -19.47
C LEU A 157 -1.19 -0.07 -20.86
N LYS A 158 -1.29 1.13 -21.41
CA LYS A 158 -0.65 1.49 -22.68
C LYS A 158 0.88 1.39 -22.61
N ARG A 159 1.49 1.89 -21.52
CA ARG A 159 2.95 1.80 -21.31
C ARG A 159 3.47 0.37 -21.28
N ILE A 160 2.66 -0.58 -20.80
CA ILE A 160 3.04 -2.01 -20.70
C ILE A 160 2.52 -2.83 -21.89
N GLY A 161 1.91 -2.19 -22.90
CA GLY A 161 1.40 -2.85 -24.12
C GLY A 161 0.21 -3.77 -23.87
N LEU A 162 -0.71 -3.36 -22.99
CA LEU A 162 -1.91 -4.13 -22.60
C LEU A 162 -3.20 -3.27 -22.68
N GLU A 163 -3.19 -2.20 -23.45
CA GLU A 163 -4.34 -1.31 -23.63
C GLU A 163 -5.56 -2.07 -24.20
N ASP A 164 -5.33 -2.96 -25.18
CA ASP A 164 -6.34 -3.81 -25.80
C ASP A 164 -6.90 -4.90 -24.86
N LYS A 165 -6.27 -5.13 -23.72
CA LYS A 165 -6.66 -6.10 -22.70
C LYS A 165 -7.33 -5.46 -21.47
N ALA A 166 -7.68 -4.18 -21.50
CA ALA A 166 -8.25 -3.46 -20.37
C ALA A 166 -9.53 -4.12 -19.81
N ASP A 167 -10.40 -4.57 -20.69
CA ASP A 167 -11.72 -5.09 -20.35
C ASP A 167 -11.79 -6.63 -20.23
N VAL A 168 -10.66 -7.35 -20.41
CA VAL A 168 -10.63 -8.80 -20.25
C VAL A 168 -10.31 -9.20 -18.81
N TYR A 169 -10.62 -10.44 -18.44
CA TYR A 169 -10.32 -10.98 -17.12
C TYR A 169 -8.91 -11.59 -17.04
N PRO A 170 -8.26 -11.59 -15.88
CA PRO A 170 -6.91 -12.16 -15.71
C PRO A 170 -6.75 -13.61 -16.18
N SER A 171 -7.82 -14.41 -16.16
CA SER A 171 -7.79 -15.81 -16.63
C SER A 171 -7.37 -15.94 -18.10
N THR A 172 -7.64 -14.94 -18.94
CA THR A 172 -7.32 -14.94 -20.35
C THR A 172 -5.91 -14.44 -20.67
N LEU A 173 -5.19 -13.91 -19.67
CA LEU A 173 -3.84 -13.37 -19.83
C LEU A 173 -2.78 -14.46 -19.72
N SER A 174 -1.70 -14.35 -20.52
CA SER A 174 -0.49 -15.12 -20.31
C SER A 174 0.20 -14.78 -18.98
N GLY A 175 1.08 -15.65 -18.48
CA GLY A 175 1.85 -15.40 -17.25
C GLY A 175 2.62 -14.07 -17.29
N GLY A 176 3.31 -13.79 -18.39
CA GLY A 176 4.05 -12.55 -18.58
C GLY A 176 3.14 -11.30 -18.63
N GLN A 177 1.93 -11.43 -19.19
CA GLN A 177 0.94 -10.34 -19.16
C GLN A 177 0.44 -10.10 -17.73
N LYS A 178 0.10 -11.17 -16.98
CA LYS A 178 -0.28 -11.07 -15.56
C LYS A 178 0.81 -10.40 -14.72
N GLN A 179 2.08 -10.76 -14.98
CA GLN A 179 3.22 -10.15 -14.30
C GLN A 179 3.28 -8.64 -14.54
N ARG A 180 3.14 -8.21 -15.80
CA ARG A 180 3.15 -6.77 -16.13
C ARG A 180 1.99 -6.00 -15.49
N VAL A 181 0.81 -6.62 -15.36
CA VAL A 181 -0.34 -5.99 -14.67
C VAL A 181 -0.13 -5.90 -13.16
N ALA A 182 0.65 -6.83 -12.58
CA ALA A 182 0.89 -6.91 -11.13
C ALA A 182 2.01 -5.96 -10.64
N ILE A 183 2.81 -5.40 -11.56
CA ILE A 183 3.89 -4.43 -11.28
C ILE A 183 3.33 -3.00 -11.28
#